data_a3c5d99946ff788e03e291ce3bf0b744
#
_entry.id   a3c5d99946ff788e03e291ce3bf0b744
#
_cell.length_a   1.000
_cell.length_b   1.000
_cell.length_c   1.000
_cell.angle_alpha   90.00
_cell.angle_beta   90.00
_cell.angle_gamma   90.00
#
_symmetry.space_group_name_H-M   'P 1'
#
loop_
_entity.id
_entity.type
_entity.pdbx_description
1 polymer ?
#
loop_
_entity_poly.entity_id
_entity_poly.type
_entity_poly.pdbx_seq_one_letter_code
_entity_poly.pdbx_strand_id
1 'polypeptide(L)'
;MPVDNKSTMKKLLYNSLLILSIVCSASCKKGGTVVPVTPPPVVPPSTGTPVNYLQLAQETHTFTINNLLTSSYSYRANTTTHSNNCYEWYNVSQIYADAAMVSVGQTKHLAYMNNTFKFMENMWDKNDLRGGYFASVNLDGTGAGGDKYVDDNALSGMVYLEAYEVTTGADKQAYLAKAKACGDWLINCGLWDNVYGGGFYWNTLKPDKPTQTNGLALQLFLKLYSLTGESIYRDWAIQVEMWLNNKMFDPASGLYIWRIDGPGEGKKHIEKFTYDNAIMVEAFILYSKIMNDPGYLTKAQNLGKAMNTTLWNSVWKGYVFNTAETRINPAWCAWGSQAMIRLYEADKNESWLVYARENINRLNVANRNPGTFGYYFFAGFDGQNRSPEIETVDQAWMQRIQALLSKY
;
A
#
# COMPACT_ATOMS: atom_id res chain seq x y z
N MET A 1 39.86 6.37 -12.37
CA MET A 1 38.91 7.28 -11.71
C MET A 1 37.61 6.50 -11.57
N PRO A 2 37.12 6.19 -10.38
CA PRO A 2 35.85 5.49 -10.25
C PRO A 2 34.72 6.48 -10.47
N VAL A 3 33.82 6.15 -11.40
CA VAL A 3 32.61 6.91 -11.69
C VAL A 3 31.64 6.72 -10.50
N ASP A 4 31.22 7.85 -9.93
CA ASP A 4 30.35 7.91 -8.75
C ASP A 4 28.96 7.33 -9.03
N ASN A 5 28.76 6.05 -8.67
CA ASN A 5 27.52 5.29 -8.85
C ASN A 5 26.36 5.81 -7.99
N LYS A 6 26.60 6.71 -7.05
CA LYS A 6 25.60 7.29 -6.15
C LYS A 6 24.65 8.27 -6.86
N SER A 7 25.11 8.90 -7.93
CA SER A 7 24.32 9.88 -8.69
C SER A 7 23.25 9.22 -9.59
N THR A 8 23.52 8.04 -10.09
CA THR A 8 22.62 7.32 -11.00
C THR A 8 21.47 6.63 -10.26
N MET A 9 21.73 6.10 -9.07
CA MET A 9 20.71 5.48 -8.23
C MET A 9 19.73 6.50 -7.64
N LYS A 10 20.22 7.70 -7.29
CA LYS A 10 19.35 8.84 -6.91
C LYS A 10 18.39 9.26 -8.00
N LYS A 11 18.79 9.14 -9.27
CA LYS A 11 17.94 9.48 -10.43
C LYS A 11 16.86 8.42 -10.71
N LEU A 12 17.11 7.13 -10.45
CA LEU A 12 16.12 6.08 -10.71
C LEU A 12 15.02 6.02 -9.65
N LEU A 13 15.35 6.13 -8.36
CA LEU A 13 14.34 6.17 -7.28
C LEU A 13 13.50 7.46 -7.29
N TYR A 14 14.13 8.59 -7.63
CA TYR A 14 13.41 9.84 -7.87
C TYR A 14 12.52 9.77 -9.11
N ASN A 15 12.92 9.06 -10.16
CA ASN A 15 12.12 8.93 -11.38
C ASN A 15 10.87 8.06 -11.19
N SER A 16 10.88 7.03 -10.35
CA SER A 16 9.67 6.24 -10.08
C SER A 16 8.59 7.02 -9.31
N LEU A 17 8.99 8.03 -8.53
CA LEU A 17 8.08 8.94 -7.82
C LEU A 17 8.00 10.34 -8.44
N LEU A 18 9.03 10.82 -9.16
CA LEU A 18 9.09 12.14 -9.78
C LEU A 18 8.60 12.17 -11.24
N ILE A 19 8.41 11.04 -11.92
CA ILE A 19 7.64 11.01 -13.18
C ILE A 19 6.20 11.49 -12.96
N LEU A 20 5.75 11.53 -11.70
CA LEU A 20 4.46 12.09 -11.31
C LEU A 20 4.37 13.62 -11.37
N SER A 21 5.47 14.35 -11.40
CA SER A 21 5.45 15.82 -11.27
C SER A 21 5.96 16.62 -12.47
N ILE A 22 6.44 16.00 -13.56
CA ILE A 22 7.10 16.73 -14.67
C ILE A 22 6.27 16.79 -15.97
N VAL A 23 5.11 16.13 -16.06
CA VAL A 23 4.28 16.20 -17.30
C VAL A 23 3.30 17.38 -17.32
N CYS A 24 3.21 18.19 -16.27
CA CYS A 24 2.25 19.31 -16.19
C CYS A 24 2.73 20.68 -16.72
N SER A 25 3.90 20.81 -17.36
CA SER A 25 4.38 22.16 -17.76
C SER A 25 4.53 22.41 -19.27
N ALA A 26 3.93 21.61 -20.14
CA ALA A 26 3.97 21.90 -21.57
C ALA A 26 2.69 21.52 -22.31
N SER A 27 1.58 22.22 -22.06
CA SER A 27 0.52 22.40 -23.05
C SER A 27 -0.49 23.46 -22.64
N CYS A 28 -0.10 24.68 -22.74
CA CYS A 28 -1.04 25.78 -22.90
C CYS A 28 -0.81 26.39 -24.26
N LYS A 29 -1.56 25.95 -25.29
CA LYS A 29 -2.02 26.83 -26.39
C LYS A 29 -3.01 26.09 -27.31
N LYS A 30 -4.10 26.77 -27.51
CA LYS A 30 -5.17 26.75 -28.53
C LYS A 30 -6.46 26.07 -28.12
N GLY A 31 -7.48 26.93 -28.02
CA GLY A 31 -8.86 26.58 -27.88
C GLY A 31 -9.33 25.63 -28.98
N GLY A 32 -9.57 24.40 -28.59
CA GLY A 32 -10.35 23.44 -29.32
C GLY A 32 -11.68 23.31 -28.61
N THR A 33 -12.77 23.41 -29.34
CA THR A 33 -14.12 23.10 -28.91
C THR A 33 -14.12 21.75 -28.19
N VAL A 34 -14.46 21.76 -26.90
CA VAL A 34 -14.67 20.53 -26.13
C VAL A 34 -15.90 19.86 -26.72
N VAL A 35 -15.70 18.83 -27.52
CA VAL A 35 -16.78 17.92 -27.91
C VAL A 35 -17.22 17.23 -26.62
N PRO A 36 -18.52 17.30 -26.25
CA PRO A 36 -19.01 16.55 -25.10
C PRO A 36 -18.76 15.05 -25.35
N VAL A 37 -17.90 14.45 -24.54
CA VAL A 37 -17.76 12.98 -24.53
C VAL A 37 -19.08 12.46 -23.97
N THR A 38 -19.91 11.91 -24.82
CA THR A 38 -21.11 11.16 -24.39
C THR A 38 -20.61 10.03 -23.48
N PRO A 39 -21.09 9.94 -22.23
CA PRO A 39 -20.76 8.80 -21.40
C PRO A 39 -21.19 7.51 -22.13
N PRO A 40 -20.34 6.46 -22.09
CA PRO A 40 -20.74 5.19 -22.65
C PRO A 40 -22.04 4.74 -22.01
N PRO A 41 -22.90 4.00 -22.72
CA PRO A 41 -24.17 3.55 -22.20
C PRO A 41 -23.96 2.86 -20.86
N VAL A 42 -24.76 3.25 -19.87
CA VAL A 42 -24.80 2.60 -18.56
C VAL A 42 -25.12 1.13 -18.82
N VAL A 43 -24.11 0.28 -18.72
CA VAL A 43 -24.34 -1.16 -18.75
C VAL A 43 -25.09 -1.47 -17.47
N PRO A 44 -26.35 -1.94 -17.53
CA PRO A 44 -27.07 -2.35 -16.32
C PRO A 44 -26.22 -3.39 -15.58
N PRO A 45 -26.33 -3.48 -14.23
CA PRO A 45 -25.64 -4.53 -13.49
C PRO A 45 -25.99 -5.85 -14.18
N SER A 46 -24.96 -6.52 -14.70
CA SER A 46 -25.18 -7.77 -15.41
C SER A 46 -25.83 -8.73 -14.43
N THR A 47 -26.93 -9.34 -14.80
CA THR A 47 -27.45 -10.58 -14.22
C THR A 47 -26.48 -11.73 -14.52
N GLY A 48 -25.17 -11.42 -14.52
CA GLY A 48 -24.11 -12.33 -14.86
C GLY A 48 -23.74 -13.23 -13.68
N THR A 49 -23.15 -14.36 -13.99
CA THR A 49 -22.54 -15.29 -13.03
C THR A 49 -21.77 -14.54 -11.95
N PRO A 50 -21.94 -14.85 -10.66
CA PRO A 50 -21.19 -14.21 -9.58
C PRO A 50 -19.69 -14.27 -9.86
N VAL A 51 -18.99 -13.15 -9.63
CA VAL A 51 -17.55 -13.07 -9.85
C VAL A 51 -16.85 -14.04 -8.90
N ASN A 52 -16.07 -14.97 -9.45
CA ASN A 52 -15.26 -15.89 -8.65
C ASN A 52 -13.93 -15.20 -8.27
N TYR A 53 -13.95 -14.45 -7.20
CA TYR A 53 -12.77 -13.72 -6.72
C TYR A 53 -11.60 -14.63 -6.34
N LEU A 54 -11.87 -15.84 -5.81
CA LEU A 54 -10.81 -16.78 -5.48
C LEU A 54 -10.08 -17.28 -6.75
N GLN A 55 -10.81 -17.56 -7.81
CA GLN A 55 -10.21 -17.90 -9.10
C GLN A 55 -9.35 -16.77 -9.64
N LEU A 56 -9.85 -15.51 -9.60
CA LEU A 56 -9.09 -14.34 -10.03
C LEU A 56 -7.79 -14.20 -9.24
N ALA A 57 -7.82 -14.39 -7.93
CA ALA A 57 -6.62 -14.37 -7.08
C ALA A 57 -5.62 -15.46 -7.47
N GLN A 58 -6.09 -16.67 -7.77
CA GLN A 58 -5.24 -17.80 -8.20
C GLN A 58 -4.61 -17.52 -9.58
N GLU A 59 -5.34 -16.96 -10.52
CA GLU A 59 -4.84 -16.58 -11.85
C GLU A 59 -3.78 -15.47 -11.73
N THR A 60 -4.02 -14.47 -10.88
CA THR A 60 -3.05 -13.39 -10.60
C THR A 60 -1.78 -13.95 -9.98
N HIS A 61 -1.90 -14.84 -8.99
CA HIS A 61 -0.74 -15.53 -8.40
C HIS A 61 0.03 -16.34 -9.44
N THR A 62 -0.68 -17.08 -10.29
CA THR A 62 -0.04 -17.88 -11.36
C THR A 62 0.76 -17.00 -12.31
N PHE A 63 0.22 -15.84 -12.69
CA PHE A 63 0.97 -14.86 -13.46
C PHE A 63 2.23 -14.39 -12.72
N THR A 64 2.12 -14.04 -11.44
CA THR A 64 3.22 -13.52 -10.62
C THR A 64 4.37 -14.53 -10.51
N ILE A 65 4.08 -15.79 -10.20
CA ILE A 65 5.13 -16.81 -10.06
C ILE A 65 5.81 -17.14 -11.39
N ASN A 66 5.07 -17.12 -12.50
CA ASN A 66 5.62 -17.48 -13.81
C ASN A 66 6.45 -16.35 -14.44
N ASN A 67 6.22 -15.09 -14.08
CA ASN A 67 6.83 -13.93 -14.76
C ASN A 67 7.74 -13.09 -13.86
N LEU A 68 7.52 -13.10 -12.55
CA LEU A 68 8.15 -12.16 -11.62
C LEU A 68 8.97 -12.84 -10.52
N LEU A 69 8.60 -14.05 -10.08
CA LEU A 69 9.32 -14.80 -9.06
C LEU A 69 10.68 -15.32 -9.61
N THR A 70 11.72 -15.21 -8.79
CA THR A 70 13.04 -15.78 -9.06
C THR A 70 13.26 -17.09 -8.30
N SER A 71 14.34 -17.82 -8.64
CA SER A 71 14.75 -19.01 -7.90
C SER A 71 15.18 -18.72 -6.45
N SER A 72 15.50 -17.47 -6.14
CA SER A 72 15.85 -17.02 -4.77
C SER A 72 14.63 -16.63 -3.93
N TYR A 73 13.42 -16.75 -4.47
CA TYR A 73 12.18 -16.27 -3.86
C TYR A 73 12.13 -14.75 -3.65
N SER A 74 12.87 -14.01 -4.46
CA SER A 74 12.70 -12.57 -4.68
C SER A 74 11.77 -12.33 -5.85
N TYR A 75 11.22 -11.12 -5.94
CA TYR A 75 10.37 -10.72 -7.05
C TYR A 75 11.01 -9.59 -7.85
N ARG A 76 11.03 -9.73 -9.19
CA ARG A 76 11.42 -8.66 -10.11
C ARG A 76 10.48 -7.47 -9.92
N ALA A 77 10.98 -6.26 -10.13
CA ALA A 77 10.15 -5.06 -10.02
C ALA A 77 8.98 -5.11 -11.01
N ASN A 78 9.25 -5.45 -12.26
CA ASN A 78 8.26 -5.53 -13.33
C ASN A 78 8.70 -6.48 -14.45
N THR A 79 7.83 -6.66 -15.45
CA THR A 79 8.09 -7.57 -16.60
C THR A 79 8.93 -6.96 -17.72
N THR A 80 9.18 -5.67 -17.73
CA THR A 80 9.87 -4.95 -18.83
C THR A 80 11.29 -4.55 -18.48
N THR A 81 11.56 -4.23 -17.23
CA THR A 81 12.88 -3.82 -16.77
C THR A 81 13.68 -5.03 -16.31
N HIS A 82 14.80 -5.29 -16.95
CA HIS A 82 15.71 -6.37 -16.56
C HIS A 82 16.72 -5.91 -15.48
N SER A 83 16.27 -5.08 -14.54
CA SER A 83 17.07 -4.68 -13.40
C SER A 83 17.39 -5.88 -12.52
N ASN A 84 18.62 -5.94 -11.99
CA ASN A 84 18.98 -6.92 -10.96
C ASN A 84 18.46 -6.54 -9.57
N ASN A 85 17.84 -5.38 -9.40
CA ASN A 85 17.31 -4.94 -8.11
C ASN A 85 15.90 -5.51 -7.86
N CYS A 86 15.66 -5.93 -6.64
CA CYS A 86 14.31 -6.09 -6.10
C CYS A 86 14.09 -5.11 -4.94
N TYR A 87 12.84 -4.73 -4.75
CA TYR A 87 12.45 -3.74 -3.75
C TYR A 87 11.77 -4.39 -2.57
N GLU A 88 12.00 -3.83 -1.39
CA GLU A 88 11.47 -4.29 -0.13
C GLU A 88 9.94 -4.38 -0.18
N TRP A 89 9.26 -3.26 -0.44
CA TRP A 89 7.80 -3.18 -0.40
C TRP A 89 7.10 -4.04 -1.48
N TYR A 90 7.79 -4.42 -2.58
CA TYR A 90 7.25 -5.37 -3.57
C TYR A 90 7.23 -6.79 -3.01
N ASN A 91 8.34 -7.20 -2.38
CA ASN A 91 8.46 -8.53 -1.80
C ASN A 91 7.52 -8.71 -0.60
N VAL A 92 7.45 -7.71 0.28
CA VAL A 92 6.56 -7.77 1.45
C VAL A 92 5.08 -7.71 1.03
N SER A 93 4.72 -6.97 -0.03
CA SER A 93 3.37 -6.98 -0.58
C SER A 93 2.96 -8.37 -1.09
N GLN A 94 3.89 -9.15 -1.64
CA GLN A 94 3.59 -10.52 -2.04
C GLN A 94 3.41 -11.44 -0.83
N ILE A 95 4.20 -11.30 0.24
CA ILE A 95 3.94 -11.99 1.51
C ILE A 95 2.51 -11.67 2.01
N TYR A 96 2.08 -10.41 1.90
CA TYR A 96 0.76 -9.95 2.31
C TYR A 96 -0.36 -10.61 1.49
N ALA A 97 -0.15 -10.75 0.16
CA ALA A 97 -1.07 -11.43 -0.73
C ALA A 97 -1.17 -12.92 -0.41
N ASP A 98 -0.03 -13.58 -0.17
CA ASP A 98 -0.01 -15.01 0.16
C ASP A 98 -0.62 -15.29 1.54
N ALA A 99 -0.42 -14.42 2.54
CA ALA A 99 -1.11 -14.51 3.82
C ALA A 99 -2.64 -14.43 3.65
N ALA A 100 -3.14 -13.55 2.78
CA ALA A 100 -4.56 -13.50 2.47
C ALA A 100 -5.07 -14.78 1.82
N MET A 101 -4.30 -15.39 0.89
CA MET A 101 -4.64 -16.68 0.29
C MET A 101 -4.69 -17.81 1.33
N VAL A 102 -3.73 -17.85 2.25
CA VAL A 102 -3.74 -18.82 3.37
C VAL A 102 -4.99 -18.63 4.24
N SER A 103 -5.37 -17.38 4.51
CA SER A 103 -6.55 -17.05 5.34
C SER A 103 -7.88 -17.52 4.74
N VAL A 104 -7.91 -17.83 3.44
CA VAL A 104 -9.06 -18.42 2.73
C VAL A 104 -8.85 -19.89 2.37
N GLY A 105 -7.97 -20.58 3.09
CA GLY A 105 -7.77 -22.03 2.98
C GLY A 105 -6.80 -22.48 1.87
N GLN A 106 -6.13 -21.55 1.19
CA GLN A 106 -5.17 -21.87 0.14
C GLN A 106 -3.77 -22.13 0.72
N THR A 107 -3.60 -23.20 1.48
CA THR A 107 -2.40 -23.51 2.28
C THR A 107 -1.12 -23.69 1.47
N LYS A 108 -1.19 -23.96 0.15
CA LYS A 108 -0.01 -24.02 -0.73
C LYS A 108 0.80 -22.71 -0.74
N HIS A 109 0.15 -21.57 -0.42
CA HIS A 109 0.79 -20.26 -0.35
C HIS A 109 1.71 -20.09 0.87
N LEU A 110 1.62 -20.94 1.89
CA LEU A 110 2.57 -20.94 3.02
C LEU A 110 4.03 -21.08 2.57
N ALA A 111 4.29 -21.92 1.57
CA ALA A 111 5.66 -22.13 1.07
C ALA A 111 6.22 -20.86 0.40
N TYR A 112 5.42 -20.20 -0.44
CA TYR A 112 5.84 -18.94 -1.09
C TYR A 112 6.06 -17.84 -0.04
N MET A 113 5.10 -17.64 0.84
CA MET A 113 5.15 -16.67 1.93
C MET A 113 6.41 -16.85 2.80
N ASN A 114 6.67 -18.06 3.29
CA ASN A 114 7.80 -18.34 4.18
C ASN A 114 9.15 -18.25 3.46
N ASN A 115 9.25 -18.65 2.20
CA ASN A 115 10.50 -18.53 1.45
C ASN A 115 10.81 -17.07 1.08
N THR A 116 9.81 -16.28 0.70
CA THR A 116 9.99 -14.83 0.50
C THR A 116 10.37 -14.13 1.81
N PHE A 117 9.76 -14.51 2.94
CA PHE A 117 10.17 -13.99 4.26
C PHE A 117 11.64 -14.29 4.59
N LYS A 118 12.11 -15.52 4.30
CA LYS A 118 13.53 -15.86 4.45
C LYS A 118 14.42 -15.02 3.53
N PHE A 119 14.00 -14.77 2.29
CA PHE A 119 14.72 -13.90 1.37
C PHE A 119 14.85 -12.47 1.92
N MET A 120 13.80 -11.94 2.55
CA MET A 120 13.78 -10.60 3.14
C MET A 120 14.87 -10.38 4.19
N GLU A 121 15.39 -11.44 4.84
CA GLU A 121 16.51 -11.35 5.77
C GLU A 121 17.79 -10.81 5.12
N ASN A 122 17.94 -10.89 3.79
CA ASN A 122 19.05 -10.29 3.06
C ASN A 122 18.94 -8.77 2.96
N MET A 123 17.75 -8.20 3.14
CA MET A 123 17.51 -6.77 3.11
C MET A 123 17.61 -6.12 4.50
N TRP A 124 17.65 -6.93 5.57
CA TRP A 124 17.77 -6.42 6.94
C TRP A 124 19.18 -5.97 7.23
N ASP A 125 19.33 -4.73 7.74
CA ASP A 125 20.64 -4.20 8.13
C ASP A 125 21.17 -4.90 9.39
N LYS A 126 22.14 -5.77 9.21
CA LYS A 126 22.81 -6.52 10.28
C LYS A 126 23.99 -5.76 10.90
N ASN A 127 24.38 -4.62 10.29
CA ASN A 127 25.52 -3.81 10.75
C ASN A 127 25.10 -2.67 11.66
N ASP A 128 23.82 -2.22 11.58
CA ASP A 128 23.24 -1.26 12.49
C ASP A 128 22.51 -2.01 13.62
N LEU A 129 22.85 -1.74 14.87
CA LEU A 129 22.21 -2.35 16.04
C LEU A 129 20.71 -2.09 16.09
N ARG A 130 20.24 -1.03 15.45
CA ARG A 130 18.80 -0.72 15.31
C ARG A 130 18.12 -1.57 14.25
N GLY A 131 18.88 -2.15 13.32
CA GLY A 131 18.36 -2.92 12.20
C GLY A 131 17.69 -2.06 11.12
N GLY A 132 16.50 -2.48 10.68
CA GLY A 132 15.70 -1.86 9.65
C GLY A 132 16.02 -2.41 8.26
N TYR A 133 14.98 -2.48 7.42
CA TYR A 133 15.11 -2.92 6.04
C TYR A 133 15.66 -1.82 5.16
N PHE A 134 16.64 -2.17 4.31
CA PHE A 134 17.01 -1.36 3.15
C PHE A 134 15.93 -1.48 2.07
N ALA A 135 15.72 -0.40 1.33
CA ALA A 135 14.69 -0.34 0.29
C ALA A 135 14.91 -1.32 -0.87
N SER A 136 16.15 -1.76 -1.09
CA SER A 136 16.46 -2.66 -2.20
C SER A 136 17.67 -3.56 -1.94
N VAL A 137 17.71 -4.67 -2.68
CA VAL A 137 18.78 -5.65 -2.72
C VAL A 137 18.83 -6.24 -4.14
N ASN A 138 19.90 -6.91 -4.53
CA ASN A 138 19.91 -7.68 -5.77
C ASN A 138 18.95 -8.89 -5.70
N LEU A 139 18.47 -9.35 -6.84
CA LEU A 139 17.56 -10.49 -6.94
C LEU A 139 18.11 -11.79 -6.34
N ASP A 140 19.44 -11.93 -6.21
CA ASP A 140 20.10 -13.05 -5.55
C ASP A 140 20.32 -12.86 -4.03
N GLY A 141 19.88 -11.73 -3.50
CA GLY A 141 20.03 -11.39 -2.08
C GLY A 141 21.32 -10.69 -1.71
N THR A 142 22.20 -10.38 -2.67
CA THR A 142 23.46 -9.64 -2.43
C THR A 142 23.25 -8.13 -2.55
N GLY A 143 24.18 -7.33 -2.03
CA GLY A 143 24.24 -5.89 -2.28
C GLY A 143 23.17 -5.07 -1.59
N ALA A 144 22.63 -5.52 -0.46
CA ALA A 144 21.73 -4.72 0.37
C ALA A 144 22.42 -3.43 0.82
N GLY A 145 21.71 -2.33 0.71
CA GLY A 145 22.23 -1.01 1.07
C GLY A 145 21.34 0.12 0.59
N GLY A 146 21.81 1.33 0.80
CA GLY A 146 21.08 2.54 0.41
C GLY A 146 20.22 3.09 1.54
N ASP A 147 19.05 3.61 1.19
CA ASP A 147 18.15 4.27 2.12
C ASP A 147 17.21 3.27 2.82
N LYS A 148 16.68 3.69 3.96
CA LYS A 148 15.64 2.98 4.71
C LYS A 148 14.43 3.90 4.81
N TYR A 149 13.26 3.33 4.50
CA TYR A 149 12.01 4.07 4.52
C TYR A 149 11.15 3.63 5.71
N VAL A 150 10.49 4.60 6.33
CA VAL A 150 9.64 4.33 7.49
C VAL A 150 8.39 3.56 7.10
N ASP A 151 7.77 3.89 5.97
CA ASP A 151 6.60 3.19 5.45
C ASP A 151 6.91 1.75 5.03
N ASP A 152 8.04 1.49 4.35
CA ASP A 152 8.48 0.14 3.99
C ASP A 152 8.62 -0.72 5.26
N ASN A 153 9.36 -0.25 6.26
CA ASN A 153 9.56 -0.97 7.52
C ASN A 153 8.26 -1.13 8.33
N ALA A 154 7.37 -0.13 8.33
CA ALA A 154 6.07 -0.23 8.98
C ALA A 154 5.16 -1.25 8.28
N LEU A 155 5.12 -1.24 6.93
CA LEU A 155 4.36 -2.20 6.13
C LEU A 155 4.88 -3.61 6.37
N SER A 156 6.21 -3.83 6.36
CA SER A 156 6.81 -5.12 6.67
C SER A 156 6.36 -5.64 8.03
N GLY A 157 6.44 -4.81 9.07
CA GLY A 157 5.98 -5.19 10.40
C GLY A 157 4.50 -5.60 10.41
N MET A 158 3.63 -4.83 9.75
CA MET A 158 2.20 -5.13 9.65
C MET A 158 1.92 -6.42 8.89
N VAL A 159 2.59 -6.63 7.77
CA VAL A 159 2.44 -7.85 6.95
C VAL A 159 2.88 -9.08 7.72
N TYR A 160 3.98 -8.97 8.48
CA TYR A 160 4.43 -10.09 9.32
C TYR A 160 3.45 -10.41 10.45
N LEU A 161 2.71 -9.43 10.97
CA LEU A 161 1.63 -9.71 11.93
C LEU A 161 0.44 -10.42 11.27
N GLU A 162 0.13 -10.16 10.00
CA GLU A 162 -0.88 -10.94 9.27
C GLU A 162 -0.38 -12.37 8.97
N ALA A 163 0.89 -12.53 8.60
CA ALA A 163 1.51 -13.85 8.43
C ALA A 163 1.55 -14.63 9.76
N TYR A 164 1.80 -13.95 10.88
CA TYR A 164 1.70 -14.52 12.23
C TYR A 164 0.31 -15.12 12.49
N GLU A 165 -0.76 -14.46 12.08
CA GLU A 165 -2.12 -14.93 12.31
C GLU A 165 -2.44 -16.25 11.56
N VAL A 166 -1.82 -16.47 10.41
CA VAL A 166 -2.09 -17.64 9.53
C VAL A 166 -1.03 -18.74 9.60
N THR A 167 -0.01 -18.59 10.43
CA THR A 167 1.06 -19.56 10.63
C THR A 167 1.02 -20.19 12.02
N THR A 168 1.81 -21.25 12.23
CA THR A 168 1.94 -21.95 13.50
C THR A 168 3.42 -22.26 13.83
N GLY A 169 3.69 -22.69 15.05
CA GLY A 169 5.01 -23.16 15.46
C GLY A 169 6.12 -22.12 15.33
N ALA A 170 7.28 -22.54 14.84
CA ALA A 170 8.48 -21.70 14.73
C ALA A 170 8.30 -20.52 13.75
N ASP A 171 7.61 -20.74 12.62
CA ASP A 171 7.36 -19.69 11.63
C ASP A 171 6.52 -18.55 12.25
N LYS A 172 5.49 -18.91 13.02
CA LYS A 172 4.67 -17.93 13.75
C LYS A 172 5.52 -17.03 14.65
N GLN A 173 6.43 -17.62 15.42
CA GLN A 173 7.31 -16.88 16.33
C GLN A 173 8.32 -16.01 15.56
N ALA A 174 8.83 -16.49 14.44
CA ALA A 174 9.75 -15.73 13.60
C ALA A 174 9.07 -14.47 13.01
N TYR A 175 7.84 -14.57 12.54
CA TYR A 175 7.06 -13.42 12.08
C TYR A 175 6.82 -12.38 13.18
N LEU A 176 6.41 -12.82 14.38
CA LEU A 176 6.22 -11.90 15.50
C LEU A 176 7.52 -11.18 15.89
N ALA A 177 8.61 -11.94 15.99
CA ALA A 177 9.92 -11.38 16.34
C ALA A 177 10.38 -10.32 15.33
N LYS A 178 10.19 -10.58 14.03
CA LYS A 178 10.57 -9.62 12.99
C LYS A 178 9.63 -8.40 12.95
N ALA A 179 8.34 -8.58 13.18
CA ALA A 179 7.38 -7.47 13.29
C ALA A 179 7.74 -6.55 14.48
N LYS A 180 8.13 -7.14 15.62
CA LYS A 180 8.66 -6.36 16.76
C LYS A 180 9.92 -5.60 16.36
N ALA A 181 10.87 -6.25 15.70
CA ALA A 181 12.11 -5.60 15.26
C ALA A 181 11.82 -4.40 14.33
N CYS A 182 10.81 -4.48 13.45
CA CYS A 182 10.37 -3.34 12.64
C CYS A 182 9.83 -2.20 13.51
N GLY A 183 8.95 -2.51 14.48
CA GLY A 183 8.43 -1.52 15.41
C GLY A 183 9.52 -0.85 16.27
N ASP A 184 10.45 -1.64 16.78
CA ASP A 184 11.60 -1.15 17.55
C ASP A 184 12.53 -0.27 16.69
N TRP A 185 12.69 -0.61 15.41
CA TRP A 185 13.42 0.24 14.47
C TRP A 185 12.73 1.59 14.28
N LEU A 186 11.40 1.63 14.08
CA LEU A 186 10.67 2.89 13.95
C LEU A 186 10.88 3.80 15.17
N ILE A 187 10.87 3.22 16.38
CA ILE A 187 11.08 3.97 17.63
C ILE A 187 12.50 4.55 17.68
N ASN A 188 13.50 3.81 17.21
CA ASN A 188 14.91 4.13 17.41
C ASN A 188 15.63 4.70 16.17
N CYS A 189 14.99 4.76 15.00
CA CYS A 189 15.61 5.19 13.74
C CYS A 189 16.01 6.68 13.70
N GLY A 190 15.49 7.51 14.62
CA GLY A 190 15.77 8.95 14.66
C GLY A 190 15.05 9.75 13.57
N LEU A 191 13.98 9.17 13.00
CA LEU A 191 13.19 9.81 11.93
C LEU A 191 11.89 10.45 12.43
N TRP A 192 11.60 10.42 13.74
CA TRP A 192 10.56 11.24 14.32
C TRP A 192 11.03 12.69 14.46
N ASP A 193 10.18 13.64 14.07
CA ASP A 193 10.50 15.07 14.14
C ASP A 193 10.25 15.64 15.54
N ASN A 194 11.29 15.70 16.37
CA ASN A 194 11.21 16.26 17.72
C ASN A 194 11.23 17.80 17.76
N VAL A 195 11.48 18.45 16.63
CA VAL A 195 11.71 19.91 16.58
C VAL A 195 10.45 20.67 16.10
N TYR A 196 9.78 20.15 15.08
CA TYR A 196 8.68 20.83 14.41
C TYR A 196 7.31 20.18 14.65
N GLY A 197 7.10 19.64 15.84
CA GLY A 197 5.78 19.22 16.32
C GLY A 197 5.37 17.80 15.92
N GLY A 198 6.31 16.93 15.57
CA GLY A 198 6.07 15.51 15.36
C GLY A 198 5.98 15.06 13.90
N GLY A 199 5.61 13.79 13.73
CA GLY A 199 5.52 13.08 12.45
C GLY A 199 6.82 12.42 12.05
N PHE A 200 6.70 11.18 11.55
CA PHE A 200 7.83 10.48 10.95
C PHE A 200 8.15 11.06 9.59
N TYR A 201 9.43 11.36 9.37
CA TYR A 201 9.95 11.59 8.03
C TYR A 201 9.89 10.32 7.21
N TRP A 202 9.73 10.46 5.90
CA TRP A 202 9.60 9.34 4.98
C TRP A 202 10.83 8.42 5.00
N ASN A 203 12.04 9.03 4.93
CA ASN A 203 13.30 8.28 4.89
C ASN A 203 14.45 9.05 5.58
N THR A 204 15.66 8.50 5.52
CA THR A 204 16.84 9.04 6.17
C THR A 204 17.27 10.42 5.64
N LEU A 205 16.85 10.82 4.44
CA LEU A 205 17.10 12.15 3.87
C LEU A 205 16.16 13.22 4.42
N LYS A 206 15.10 12.81 5.12
CA LYS A 206 14.10 13.71 5.74
C LYS A 206 13.43 14.68 4.76
N PRO A 207 12.98 14.24 3.56
CA PRO A 207 12.43 15.14 2.55
C PRO A 207 11.04 15.65 2.91
N ASP A 208 10.23 14.81 3.53
CA ASP A 208 8.83 15.07 3.85
C ASP A 208 8.28 14.12 4.92
N LYS A 209 7.05 14.38 5.37
CA LYS A 209 6.29 13.60 6.36
C LYS A 209 4.92 13.22 5.75
N PRO A 210 4.82 12.07 5.06
CA PRO A 210 3.58 11.65 4.41
C PRO A 210 2.54 11.09 5.39
N THR A 211 1.27 11.19 5.04
CA THR A 211 0.16 10.52 5.75
C THR A 211 0.33 9.01 5.74
N GLN A 212 0.64 8.40 4.60
CA GLN A 212 0.89 6.96 4.45
C GLN A 212 1.92 6.46 5.47
N THR A 213 3.10 7.09 5.49
CA THR A 213 4.21 6.71 6.38
C THR A 213 3.77 6.67 7.84
N ASN A 214 3.08 7.73 8.28
CA ASN A 214 2.63 7.84 9.66
C ASN A 214 1.41 6.96 9.96
N GLY A 215 0.52 6.78 9.01
CA GLY A 215 -0.63 5.88 9.14
C GLY A 215 -0.24 4.41 9.28
N LEU A 216 0.76 3.96 8.50
CA LEU A 216 1.30 2.59 8.62
C LEU A 216 2.03 2.38 9.95
N ALA A 217 2.83 3.38 10.40
CA ALA A 217 3.47 3.34 11.71
C ALA A 217 2.43 3.24 12.84
N LEU A 218 1.34 4.03 12.78
CA LEU A 218 0.23 3.95 13.74
C LEU A 218 -0.39 2.55 13.79
N GLN A 219 -0.68 1.96 12.64
CA GLN A 219 -1.25 0.61 12.58
C GLN A 219 -0.32 -0.44 13.18
N LEU A 220 0.98 -0.38 12.86
CA LEU A 220 1.97 -1.31 13.40
C LEU A 220 2.06 -1.19 14.93
N PHE A 221 2.15 0.01 15.47
CA PHE A 221 2.21 0.22 16.92
C PHE A 221 0.96 -0.28 17.63
N LEU A 222 -0.23 -0.03 17.08
CA LEU A 222 -1.48 -0.55 17.63
C LEU A 222 -1.50 -2.08 17.67
N LYS A 223 -1.15 -2.74 16.56
CA LYS A 223 -1.12 -4.21 16.48
C LYS A 223 -0.08 -4.80 17.44
N LEU A 224 1.12 -4.21 17.53
CA LEU A 224 2.15 -4.65 18.47
C LEU A 224 1.70 -4.50 19.91
N TYR A 225 1.10 -3.35 20.28
CA TYR A 225 0.53 -3.17 21.62
C TYR A 225 -0.52 -4.21 21.95
N SER A 226 -1.43 -4.49 21.00
CA SER A 226 -2.47 -5.51 21.19
C SER A 226 -1.93 -6.91 21.44
N LEU A 227 -0.80 -7.27 20.83
CA LEU A 227 -0.23 -8.61 20.93
C LEU A 227 0.76 -8.76 22.10
N THR A 228 1.49 -7.70 22.45
CA THR A 228 2.58 -7.77 23.44
C THR A 228 2.20 -7.16 24.79
N GLY A 229 1.23 -6.23 24.81
CA GLY A 229 0.92 -5.43 26.01
C GLY A 229 1.96 -4.37 26.36
N GLU A 230 3.03 -4.23 25.58
CA GLU A 230 4.13 -3.29 25.84
C GLU A 230 3.68 -1.83 25.67
N SER A 231 3.66 -1.05 26.76
CA SER A 231 3.13 0.31 26.76
C SER A 231 3.85 1.27 25.80
N ILE A 232 5.11 0.99 25.48
CA ILE A 232 5.87 1.82 24.55
C ILE A 232 5.18 1.93 23.17
N TYR A 233 4.61 0.84 22.65
CA TYR A 233 3.87 0.86 21.39
C TYR A 233 2.57 1.64 21.49
N ARG A 234 1.85 1.54 22.64
CA ARG A 234 0.65 2.36 22.88
C ARG A 234 0.99 3.85 22.86
N ASP A 235 2.03 4.23 23.58
CA ASP A 235 2.41 5.62 23.74
C ASP A 235 2.83 6.25 22.38
N TRP A 236 3.56 5.48 21.56
CA TRP A 236 3.86 5.87 20.18
C TRP A 236 2.60 5.95 19.30
N ALA A 237 1.67 5.00 19.41
CA ALA A 237 0.43 5.04 18.66
C ALA A 237 -0.37 6.32 18.97
N ILE A 238 -0.48 6.70 20.25
CA ILE A 238 -1.15 7.93 20.67
C ILE A 238 -0.43 9.17 20.07
N GLN A 239 0.88 9.21 20.15
CA GLN A 239 1.67 10.34 19.66
C GLN A 239 1.53 10.53 18.13
N VAL A 240 1.59 9.45 17.36
CA VAL A 240 1.44 9.47 15.90
C VAL A 240 0.01 9.85 15.52
N GLU A 241 -1.00 9.30 16.18
CA GLU A 241 -2.42 9.62 15.95
C GLU A 241 -2.69 11.10 16.19
N MET A 242 -2.20 11.66 17.31
CA MET A 242 -2.36 13.07 17.61
C MET A 242 -1.73 13.97 16.53
N TRP A 243 -0.55 13.59 16.03
CA TRP A 243 0.10 14.35 14.96
C TRP A 243 -0.71 14.29 13.66
N LEU A 244 -1.17 13.12 13.25
CA LEU A 244 -1.97 12.93 12.04
C LEU A 244 -3.25 13.78 12.08
N ASN A 245 -3.99 13.75 13.18
CA ASN A 245 -5.22 14.53 13.31
C ASN A 245 -4.97 16.05 13.35
N ASN A 246 -3.91 16.47 14.02
CA ASN A 246 -3.65 17.91 14.19
C ASN A 246 -3.00 18.57 12.96
N LYS A 247 -2.21 17.81 12.17
CA LYS A 247 -1.39 18.35 11.09
C LYS A 247 -1.86 17.95 9.69
N MET A 248 -2.41 16.72 9.54
CA MET A 248 -2.70 16.12 8.24
C MET A 248 -4.19 16.09 7.90
N PHE A 249 -5.07 16.11 8.89
CA PHE A 249 -6.51 16.09 8.63
C PHE A 249 -6.99 17.43 8.06
N ASP A 250 -7.76 17.38 6.98
CA ASP A 250 -8.43 18.53 6.36
C ASP A 250 -9.93 18.47 6.66
N PRO A 251 -10.44 19.28 7.60
CA PRO A 251 -11.84 19.25 7.99
C PRO A 251 -12.81 19.68 6.88
N ALA A 252 -12.35 20.42 5.87
CA ALA A 252 -13.19 20.86 4.77
C ALA A 252 -13.58 19.70 3.85
N SER A 253 -12.67 18.76 3.61
CA SER A 253 -12.93 17.55 2.80
C SER A 253 -13.27 16.32 3.66
N GLY A 254 -12.97 16.33 4.95
CA GLY A 254 -13.06 15.16 5.82
C GLY A 254 -12.00 14.08 5.51
N LEU A 255 -10.93 14.43 4.80
CA LEU A 255 -9.87 13.56 4.35
C LEU A 255 -8.49 14.03 4.86
N TYR A 256 -7.52 13.13 4.80
CA TYR A 256 -6.12 13.44 5.10
C TYR A 256 -5.40 13.94 3.84
N ILE A 257 -4.56 14.98 4.00
CA ILE A 257 -3.70 15.50 2.94
C ILE A 257 -2.52 14.54 2.69
N TRP A 258 -1.86 14.68 1.54
CA TRP A 258 -0.78 13.78 1.14
C TRP A 258 0.42 13.86 2.09
N ARG A 259 1.08 15.05 2.18
CA ARG A 259 2.34 15.20 2.93
C ARG A 259 2.61 16.63 3.34
N ILE A 260 3.58 16.78 4.24
CA ILE A 260 4.21 18.06 4.58
C ILE A 260 5.69 17.96 4.23
N ASP A 261 6.23 18.92 3.48
CA ASP A 261 7.68 18.94 3.18
C ASP A 261 8.50 19.08 4.47
N GLY A 262 9.66 18.45 4.52
CA GLY A 262 10.62 18.52 5.62
C GLY A 262 12.00 18.98 5.13
N PRO A 263 12.93 19.22 6.06
CA PRO A 263 12.72 19.43 7.50
C PRO A 263 12.01 20.74 7.81
N GLY A 264 11.24 20.75 8.87
CA GLY A 264 10.58 21.96 9.37
C GLY A 264 9.06 21.96 9.20
N GLU A 265 8.42 23.11 9.38
CA GLU A 265 7.03 23.38 9.02
C GLU A 265 6.95 23.71 7.52
N GLY A 266 7.21 22.72 6.69
CA GLY A 266 7.26 22.89 5.25
C GLY A 266 5.88 23.06 4.60
N LYS A 267 5.89 23.18 3.27
CA LYS A 267 4.67 23.31 2.47
C LYS A 267 3.79 22.06 2.64
N LYS A 268 2.50 22.29 2.82
CA LYS A 268 1.49 21.23 2.78
C LYS A 268 1.11 20.92 1.34
N HIS A 269 1.13 19.66 0.99
CA HIS A 269 0.61 19.13 -0.26
C HIS A 269 -0.79 18.57 0.01
N ILE A 270 -1.79 19.32 -0.45
CA ILE A 270 -3.19 19.14 -0.04
C ILE A 270 -3.97 18.12 -0.87
N GLU A 271 -3.34 17.53 -1.88
CA GLU A 271 -3.90 16.45 -2.67
C GLU A 271 -4.35 15.31 -1.74
N LYS A 272 -5.42 14.62 -2.13
CA LYS A 272 -5.96 13.47 -1.38
C LYS A 272 -5.71 12.21 -2.20
N PHE A 273 -5.02 11.27 -1.59
CA PHE A 273 -4.76 9.96 -2.21
C PHE A 273 -5.68 8.91 -1.61
N THR A 274 -6.13 7.97 -2.44
CA THR A 274 -7.00 6.87 -1.99
C THR A 274 -6.30 6.02 -0.94
N TYR A 275 -5.04 5.65 -1.16
CA TYR A 275 -4.29 4.80 -0.23
C TYR A 275 -4.01 5.47 1.12
N ASP A 276 -3.67 6.77 1.16
CA ASP A 276 -3.47 7.51 2.40
C ASP A 276 -4.70 7.43 3.30
N ASN A 277 -5.86 7.70 2.71
CA ASN A 277 -7.11 7.73 3.44
C ASN A 277 -7.62 6.33 3.79
N ALA A 278 -7.38 5.34 2.95
CA ALA A 278 -7.66 3.94 3.24
C ALA A 278 -6.85 3.42 4.44
N ILE A 279 -5.56 3.75 4.50
CA ILE A 279 -4.67 3.43 5.63
C ILE A 279 -5.23 4.03 6.92
N MET A 280 -5.71 5.28 6.88
CA MET A 280 -6.28 5.94 8.06
C MET A 280 -7.62 5.34 8.49
N VAL A 281 -8.47 4.87 7.55
CA VAL A 281 -9.69 4.11 7.90
C VAL A 281 -9.33 2.88 8.72
N GLU A 282 -8.37 2.09 8.25
CA GLU A 282 -7.93 0.87 8.95
C GLU A 282 -7.28 1.21 10.30
N ALA A 283 -6.45 2.26 10.37
CA ALA A 283 -5.85 2.72 11.62
C ALA A 283 -6.91 3.06 12.67
N PHE A 284 -7.98 3.74 12.28
CA PHE A 284 -9.06 4.09 13.20
C PHE A 284 -9.91 2.90 13.64
N ILE A 285 -10.15 1.92 12.78
CA ILE A 285 -10.80 0.67 13.18
C ILE A 285 -9.95 -0.06 14.22
N LEU A 286 -8.64 -0.16 13.99
CA LEU A 286 -7.69 -0.74 14.95
C LEU A 286 -7.66 0.04 16.26
N TYR A 287 -7.59 1.37 16.19
CA TYR A 287 -7.58 2.23 17.36
C TYR A 287 -8.83 2.04 18.20
N SER A 288 -10.01 2.06 17.57
CA SER A 288 -11.29 1.83 18.25
C SER A 288 -11.29 0.52 19.04
N LYS A 289 -10.85 -0.56 18.39
CA LYS A 289 -10.85 -1.91 18.98
C LYS A 289 -9.81 -2.05 20.10
N ILE A 290 -8.59 -1.58 19.86
CA ILE A 290 -7.43 -1.85 20.73
C ILE A 290 -7.42 -0.90 21.93
N MET A 291 -7.77 0.37 21.72
CA MET A 291 -7.83 1.38 22.79
C MET A 291 -9.20 1.44 23.48
N ASN A 292 -10.15 0.60 23.03
CA ASN A 292 -11.52 0.56 23.55
C ASN A 292 -12.23 1.92 23.47
N ASP A 293 -12.05 2.64 22.35
CA ASP A 293 -12.72 3.93 22.10
C ASP A 293 -13.62 3.83 20.84
N PRO A 294 -14.95 3.64 21.04
CA PRO A 294 -15.90 3.50 19.93
C PRO A 294 -16.03 4.78 19.07
N GLY A 295 -15.61 5.93 19.55
CA GLY A 295 -15.56 7.17 18.78
C GLY A 295 -14.67 7.06 17.53
N TYR A 296 -13.62 6.25 17.59
CA TYR A 296 -12.75 6.00 16.44
C TYR A 296 -13.39 5.14 15.35
N LEU A 297 -14.31 4.24 15.68
CA LEU A 297 -15.09 3.55 14.65
C LEU A 297 -15.97 4.56 13.89
N THR A 298 -16.57 5.52 14.58
CA THR A 298 -17.33 6.60 13.95
C THR A 298 -16.42 7.47 13.06
N LYS A 299 -15.20 7.79 13.51
CA LYS A 299 -14.20 8.49 12.66
C LYS A 299 -13.88 7.68 11.40
N ALA A 300 -13.64 6.36 11.51
CA ALA A 300 -13.39 5.48 10.37
C ALA A 300 -14.55 5.47 9.37
N GLN A 301 -15.78 5.35 9.86
CA GLN A 301 -16.99 5.39 9.01
C GLN A 301 -17.15 6.73 8.30
N ASN A 302 -16.93 7.84 8.98
CA ASN A 302 -17.01 9.18 8.38
C ASN A 302 -15.92 9.37 7.31
N LEU A 303 -14.71 8.90 7.58
CA LEU A 303 -13.61 8.94 6.62
C LEU A 303 -13.92 8.07 5.39
N GLY A 304 -14.47 6.86 5.56
CA GLY A 304 -14.93 6.01 4.47
C GLY A 304 -16.02 6.67 3.61
N LYS A 305 -16.98 7.37 4.24
CA LYS A 305 -17.98 8.16 3.52
C LYS A 305 -17.36 9.32 2.74
N ALA A 306 -16.39 10.03 3.33
CA ALA A 306 -15.66 11.10 2.66
C ALA A 306 -14.85 10.58 1.46
N MET A 307 -14.21 9.40 1.57
CA MET A 307 -13.57 8.71 0.44
C MET A 307 -14.58 8.41 -0.67
N ASN A 308 -15.75 7.86 -0.34
CA ASN A 308 -16.81 7.54 -1.29
C ASN A 308 -17.46 8.78 -1.94
N THR A 309 -17.30 9.95 -1.35
CA THR A 309 -17.77 11.22 -1.91
C THR A 309 -16.72 11.87 -2.81
N THR A 310 -15.44 11.87 -2.39
CA THR A 310 -14.39 12.70 -3.01
C THR A 310 -13.47 11.90 -3.94
N LEU A 311 -13.19 10.63 -3.58
CA LEU A 311 -12.21 9.78 -4.28
C LEU A 311 -12.89 8.69 -5.13
N TRP A 312 -14.21 8.65 -5.16
CA TRP A 312 -14.99 7.68 -5.93
C TRP A 312 -15.49 8.26 -7.23
N ASN A 313 -15.17 7.60 -8.33
CA ASN A 313 -15.76 7.91 -9.62
C ASN A 313 -17.10 7.15 -9.79
N SER A 314 -18.20 7.86 -9.67
CA SER A 314 -19.55 7.27 -9.72
C SER A 314 -19.96 6.74 -11.09
N VAL A 315 -19.36 7.24 -12.18
CA VAL A 315 -19.62 6.78 -13.55
C VAL A 315 -18.95 5.44 -13.81
N TRP A 316 -17.68 5.33 -13.46
CA TRP A 316 -16.85 4.15 -13.71
C TRP A 316 -16.85 3.14 -12.57
N LYS A 317 -17.39 3.51 -11.41
CA LYS A 317 -17.48 2.64 -10.24
C LYS A 317 -16.12 2.16 -9.74
N GLY A 318 -15.23 3.12 -9.43
CA GLY A 318 -13.89 2.83 -8.91
C GLY A 318 -13.26 4.03 -8.24
N TYR A 319 -12.30 3.77 -7.34
CA TYR A 319 -11.51 4.82 -6.71
C TYR A 319 -10.50 5.41 -7.67
N VAL A 320 -10.33 6.74 -7.64
CA VAL A 320 -9.24 7.43 -8.32
C VAL A 320 -7.92 7.20 -7.58
N PHE A 321 -6.80 7.37 -8.26
CA PHE A 321 -5.49 7.35 -7.61
C PHE A 321 -5.37 8.50 -6.59
N ASN A 322 -5.67 9.72 -7.05
CA ASN A 322 -5.74 10.92 -6.22
C ASN A 322 -6.70 11.95 -6.82
N THR A 323 -6.89 13.08 -6.12
CA THR A 323 -7.80 14.15 -6.55
C THR A 323 -7.30 14.99 -7.74
N ALA A 324 -6.04 14.83 -8.15
CA ALA A 324 -5.45 15.59 -9.26
C ALA A 324 -5.39 14.78 -10.57
N GLU A 325 -5.54 13.46 -10.53
CA GLU A 325 -5.35 12.57 -11.67
C GLU A 325 -6.57 11.70 -11.93
N THR A 326 -6.83 11.42 -13.21
CA THR A 326 -7.95 10.56 -13.65
C THR A 326 -7.55 9.11 -13.91
N ARG A 327 -6.26 8.78 -13.83
CA ARG A 327 -5.77 7.40 -13.98
C ARG A 327 -6.12 6.55 -12.76
N ILE A 328 -6.17 5.26 -12.97
CA ILE A 328 -6.28 4.26 -11.91
C ILE A 328 -5.07 3.34 -11.93
N ASN A 329 -4.70 2.87 -10.75
CA ASN A 329 -3.52 2.07 -10.53
C ASN A 329 -3.88 0.94 -9.55
N PRO A 330 -3.62 -0.33 -9.90
CA PRO A 330 -4.15 -1.46 -9.12
C PRO A 330 -3.74 -1.44 -7.66
N ALA A 331 -2.43 -1.33 -7.35
CA ALA A 331 -1.97 -1.34 -5.96
C ALA A 331 -2.61 -0.22 -5.14
N TRP A 332 -2.52 1.01 -5.62
CA TRP A 332 -2.94 2.20 -4.88
C TRP A 332 -4.46 2.34 -4.74
N CYS A 333 -5.22 1.94 -5.77
CA CYS A 333 -6.69 1.98 -5.71
C CYS A 333 -7.27 0.77 -4.96
N ALA A 334 -6.58 -0.38 -4.94
CA ALA A 334 -7.02 -1.56 -4.18
C ALA A 334 -7.03 -1.33 -2.66
N TRP A 335 -6.19 -0.42 -2.13
CA TRP A 335 -6.27 0.03 -0.74
C TRP A 335 -7.67 0.54 -0.36
N GLY A 336 -8.34 1.25 -1.27
CA GLY A 336 -9.72 1.68 -1.06
C GLY A 336 -10.67 0.51 -0.83
N SER A 337 -10.53 -0.58 -1.61
CA SER A 337 -11.31 -1.80 -1.40
C SER A 337 -10.99 -2.48 -0.06
N GLN A 338 -9.72 -2.51 0.35
CA GLN A 338 -9.33 -3.06 1.65
C GLN A 338 -10.00 -2.30 2.80
N ALA A 339 -9.95 -0.96 2.77
CA ALA A 339 -10.60 -0.14 3.78
C ALA A 339 -12.12 -0.41 3.87
N MET A 340 -12.80 -0.56 2.73
CA MET A 340 -14.22 -0.88 2.70
C MET A 340 -14.51 -2.29 3.26
N ILE A 341 -13.68 -3.29 2.95
CA ILE A 341 -13.79 -4.62 3.55
C ILE A 341 -13.63 -4.53 5.08
N ARG A 342 -12.64 -3.77 5.58
CA ARG A 342 -12.41 -3.61 7.03
C ARG A 342 -13.57 -2.88 7.71
N LEU A 343 -14.19 -1.89 7.08
CA LEU A 343 -15.41 -1.25 7.59
C LEU A 343 -16.55 -2.25 7.70
N TYR A 344 -16.79 -3.06 6.66
CA TYR A 344 -17.79 -4.12 6.71
C TYR A 344 -17.50 -5.13 7.84
N GLU A 345 -16.26 -5.54 8.00
CA GLU A 345 -15.87 -6.46 9.09
C GLU A 345 -16.17 -5.84 10.47
N ALA A 346 -16.05 -4.51 10.61
CA ALA A 346 -16.25 -3.80 11.86
C ALA A 346 -17.73 -3.55 12.20
N ASP A 347 -18.57 -3.20 11.21
CA ASP A 347 -19.96 -2.76 11.46
C ASP A 347 -21.05 -3.57 10.74
N LYS A 348 -20.66 -4.53 9.87
CA LYS A 348 -21.54 -5.38 9.07
C LYS A 348 -22.46 -4.64 8.09
N ASN A 349 -22.16 -3.40 7.76
CA ASN A 349 -22.90 -2.65 6.76
C ASN A 349 -22.50 -3.08 5.35
N GLU A 350 -23.37 -3.80 4.67
CA GLU A 350 -23.17 -4.36 3.32
C GLU A 350 -22.83 -3.30 2.27
N SER A 351 -23.21 -2.05 2.47
CA SER A 351 -22.89 -0.98 1.52
C SER A 351 -21.41 -0.80 1.27
N TRP A 352 -20.55 -1.10 2.29
CA TRP A 352 -19.10 -1.04 2.13
C TRP A 352 -18.57 -2.10 1.15
N LEU A 353 -19.13 -3.32 1.19
CA LEU A 353 -18.73 -4.38 0.25
C LEU A 353 -19.13 -4.06 -1.19
N VAL A 354 -20.17 -3.29 -1.42
CA VAL A 354 -20.53 -2.84 -2.78
C VAL A 354 -19.40 -2.02 -3.37
N TYR A 355 -18.89 -1.01 -2.65
CA TYR A 355 -17.76 -0.21 -3.10
C TYR A 355 -16.49 -1.05 -3.31
N ALA A 356 -16.20 -1.96 -2.40
CA ALA A 356 -15.03 -2.84 -2.52
C ALA A 356 -15.10 -3.70 -3.79
N ARG A 357 -16.24 -4.33 -4.06
CA ARG A 357 -16.45 -5.19 -5.23
C ARG A 357 -16.44 -4.39 -6.54
N GLU A 358 -17.15 -3.28 -6.60
CA GLU A 358 -17.23 -2.43 -7.80
C GLU A 358 -15.82 -1.91 -8.17
N ASN A 359 -15.02 -1.46 -7.20
CA ASN A 359 -13.66 -1.00 -7.44
C ASN A 359 -12.77 -2.12 -8.03
N ILE A 360 -12.76 -3.31 -7.42
CA ILE A 360 -11.96 -4.43 -7.92
C ILE A 360 -12.45 -4.88 -9.31
N ASN A 361 -13.75 -4.89 -9.55
CA ASN A 361 -14.31 -5.19 -10.87
C ASN A 361 -13.88 -4.15 -11.91
N ARG A 362 -13.81 -2.87 -11.55
CA ARG A 362 -13.28 -1.82 -12.43
C ARG A 362 -11.82 -2.03 -12.76
N LEU A 363 -10.98 -2.31 -11.77
CA LEU A 363 -9.57 -2.63 -11.97
C LEU A 363 -9.37 -3.89 -12.85
N ASN A 364 -10.21 -4.91 -12.66
CA ASN A 364 -10.22 -6.10 -13.53
C ASN A 364 -10.54 -5.75 -14.99
N VAL A 365 -11.47 -4.84 -15.25
CA VAL A 365 -11.82 -4.42 -16.62
C VAL A 365 -10.75 -3.51 -17.22
N ALA A 366 -10.23 -2.55 -16.45
CA ALA A 366 -9.36 -1.52 -16.96
C ALA A 366 -7.88 -1.95 -17.05
N ASN A 367 -7.37 -2.57 -15.99
CA ASN A 367 -5.93 -2.84 -15.87
C ASN A 367 -5.53 -4.28 -16.20
N ARG A 368 -6.46 -5.26 -16.17
CA ARG A 368 -6.10 -6.66 -16.37
C ARG A 368 -5.87 -6.98 -17.85
N ASN A 369 -4.79 -7.67 -18.14
CA ASN A 369 -4.55 -8.26 -19.46
C ASN A 369 -5.32 -9.59 -19.56
N PRO A 370 -6.29 -9.72 -20.49
CA PRO A 370 -7.11 -10.93 -20.57
C PRO A 370 -6.34 -12.18 -21.06
N GLY A 371 -5.22 -11.99 -21.74
CA GLY A 371 -4.41 -13.10 -22.26
C GLY A 371 -3.39 -13.65 -21.27
N THR A 372 -2.84 -12.79 -20.40
CA THR A 372 -1.79 -13.17 -19.43
C THR A 372 -2.27 -13.16 -17.98
N PHE A 373 -3.38 -12.46 -17.70
CA PHE A 373 -3.95 -12.21 -16.38
C PHE A 373 -3.17 -11.24 -15.48
N GLY A 374 -2.05 -10.68 -15.95
CA GLY A 374 -1.30 -9.64 -15.24
C GLY A 374 -2.01 -8.29 -15.29
N TYR A 375 -1.76 -7.45 -14.30
CA TYR A 375 -2.31 -6.10 -14.18
C TYR A 375 -1.27 -5.06 -14.58
N TYR A 376 -1.62 -4.22 -15.55
CA TYR A 376 -0.81 -3.06 -15.94
C TYR A 376 -0.71 -2.05 -14.80
N PHE A 377 0.45 -1.43 -14.66
CA PHE A 377 0.76 -0.47 -13.58
C PHE A 377 -0.28 0.66 -13.49
N PHE A 378 -0.71 1.22 -14.61
CA PHE A 378 -1.84 2.14 -14.64
C PHE A 378 -2.66 2.04 -15.94
N ALA A 379 -3.88 2.57 -15.89
CA ALA A 379 -4.78 2.74 -17.03
C ALA A 379 -5.72 3.93 -16.80
N GLY A 380 -6.40 4.39 -17.84
CA GLY A 380 -7.61 5.17 -17.70
C GLY A 380 -8.76 4.29 -17.18
N PHE A 381 -9.80 4.91 -16.63
CA PHE A 381 -10.99 4.17 -16.20
C PHE A 381 -11.67 3.37 -17.32
N ASP A 382 -11.55 3.82 -18.56
CA ASP A 382 -12.06 3.15 -19.77
C ASP A 382 -11.18 1.97 -20.23
N GLY A 383 -10.05 1.72 -19.56
CA GLY A 383 -9.08 0.70 -19.93
C GLY A 383 -8.17 1.11 -21.08
N GLN A 384 -8.17 2.37 -21.47
CA GLN A 384 -7.21 2.92 -22.43
C GLN A 384 -5.97 3.49 -21.73
N ASN A 385 -4.98 3.88 -22.52
CA ASN A 385 -3.72 4.48 -22.01
C ASN A 385 -3.03 3.63 -20.93
N ARG A 386 -3.03 2.32 -21.12
CA ARG A 386 -2.34 1.37 -20.24
C ARG A 386 -0.84 1.59 -20.30
N SER A 387 -0.18 1.58 -19.15
CA SER A 387 1.27 1.52 -19.12
C SER A 387 1.75 0.16 -19.66
N PRO A 388 2.94 0.08 -20.25
CA PRO A 388 3.49 -1.21 -20.70
C PRO A 388 3.96 -2.08 -19.51
N GLU A 389 4.22 -1.48 -18.35
CA GLU A 389 4.75 -2.16 -17.19
C GLU A 389 3.64 -2.96 -16.49
N ILE A 390 4.03 -4.14 -16.02
CA ILE A 390 3.27 -4.99 -15.12
C ILE A 390 4.15 -5.20 -13.89
N GLU A 391 3.83 -4.52 -12.79
CA GLU A 391 4.65 -4.50 -11.60
C GLU A 391 4.22 -5.56 -10.58
N THR A 392 5.16 -6.09 -9.82
CA THR A 392 4.89 -7.09 -8.78
C THR A 392 3.89 -6.61 -7.75
N VAL A 393 4.01 -5.36 -7.31
CA VAL A 393 3.15 -4.82 -6.28
C VAL A 393 1.68 -4.76 -6.70
N ASP A 394 1.40 -4.45 -7.96
CA ASP A 394 0.04 -4.43 -8.49
C ASP A 394 -0.59 -5.82 -8.48
N GLN A 395 0.20 -6.84 -8.85
CA GLN A 395 -0.24 -8.23 -8.79
C GLN A 395 -0.55 -8.65 -7.36
N ALA A 396 0.36 -8.33 -6.43
CA ALA A 396 0.21 -8.68 -5.03
C ALA A 396 -1.05 -8.08 -4.41
N TRP A 397 -1.30 -6.78 -4.64
CA TRP A 397 -2.47 -6.10 -4.10
C TRP A 397 -3.78 -6.62 -4.71
N MET A 398 -3.81 -6.87 -6.02
CA MET A 398 -5.00 -7.46 -6.66
C MET A 398 -5.26 -8.89 -6.15
N GLN A 399 -4.23 -9.74 -6.08
CA GLN A 399 -4.33 -11.08 -5.50
C GLN A 399 -4.90 -11.03 -4.06
N ARG A 400 -4.37 -10.12 -3.23
CA ARG A 400 -4.79 -9.95 -1.84
C ARG A 400 -6.28 -9.59 -1.74
N ILE A 401 -6.71 -8.53 -2.41
CA ILE A 401 -8.08 -8.05 -2.27
C ILE A 401 -9.09 -9.05 -2.86
N GLN A 402 -8.74 -9.71 -3.96
CA GLN A 402 -9.56 -10.79 -4.52
C GLN A 402 -9.68 -11.97 -3.53
N ALA A 403 -8.58 -12.37 -2.88
CA ALA A 403 -8.64 -13.40 -1.84
C ALA A 403 -9.55 -12.99 -0.67
N LEU A 404 -9.43 -11.74 -0.19
CA LEU A 404 -10.28 -11.23 0.90
C LEU A 404 -11.76 -11.19 0.49
N LEU A 405 -12.08 -10.70 -0.73
CA LEU A 405 -13.47 -10.64 -1.23
C LEU A 405 -14.09 -12.04 -1.45
N SER A 406 -13.27 -13.08 -1.64
CA SER A 406 -13.79 -14.44 -1.79
C SER A 406 -14.46 -15.00 -0.53
N LYS A 407 -14.33 -14.31 0.61
CA LYS A 407 -15.01 -14.65 1.88
C LYS A 407 -16.49 -14.25 1.89
N TYR A 408 -16.87 -13.35 1.01
CA TYR A 408 -18.17 -12.69 0.98
C TYR A 408 -18.83 -12.88 -0.39
#